data_5aedabe81042bc807c7306ff078ca9ec
#
_entry.id   5aedabe81042bc807c7306ff078ca9ec
#
_cell.length_a   1.000
_cell.length_b   1.000
_cell.length_c   1.000
_cell.angle_alpha   90.00
_cell.angle_beta   90.00
_cell.angle_gamma   90.00
#
_symmetry.space_group_name_H-M   'P 1'
#
loop_
_entity.id
_entity.type
_entity.pdbx_description
1 polymer ?
#
loop_
_entity_poly.entity_id
_entity_poly.type
_entity_poly.pdbx_seq_one_letter_code
_entity_poly.pdbx_strand_id
1 'polypeptide(L)'
;LYDWIFEEEHGYGKVNDFAVMIAKKAVNSFVRTPFTSIQDDLFLKELLDSLAMSGIANEIAGSSAPTSGSEHLISHALDKMLEHPQLHGIQVGIATYLMSVVQDHRYRRVDTIFMQTGFWDYVKALDLRREDFEKAVDLAPSIKPFRYTYLHEQQYRDRAKELLHTDARLQEILK
;
A
#
# COMPACT_ATOMS: atom_id res chain seq x y z
N LEU A 1 -2.09 4.70 6.26
CA LEU A 1 -2.95 5.27 7.30
C LEU A 1 -3.02 4.37 8.54
N TYR A 2 -3.25 3.05 8.38
CA TYR A 2 -3.34 2.12 9.51
C TYR A 2 -2.01 1.93 10.21
N ASP A 3 -0.90 1.97 9.50
CA ASP A 3 0.43 2.02 10.11
C ASP A 3 0.63 3.25 11.01
N TRP A 4 0.07 4.41 10.62
CA TRP A 4 0.17 5.61 11.44
C TRP A 4 -0.66 5.51 12.74
N ILE A 5 -1.85 4.90 12.65
CA ILE A 5 -2.67 4.59 13.85
C ILE A 5 -1.93 3.57 14.74
N PHE A 6 -1.37 2.53 14.15
CA PHE A 6 -0.58 1.51 14.85
C PHE A 6 0.65 2.12 15.56
N GLU A 7 1.33 3.07 14.90
CA GLU A 7 2.45 3.83 15.46
C GLU A 7 2.03 4.59 16.74
N GLU A 8 0.87 5.26 16.73
CA GLU A 8 0.33 5.96 17.91
C GLU A 8 -0.06 4.98 19.03
N GLU A 9 -0.75 3.89 18.71
CA GLU A 9 -1.16 2.87 19.67
C GLU A 9 0.03 2.24 20.42
N HIS A 10 1.21 2.22 19.77
CA HIS A 10 2.45 1.72 20.34
C HIS A 10 3.35 2.81 20.96
N GLY A 11 2.89 4.06 21.00
CA GLY A 11 3.58 5.15 21.66
C GLY A 11 4.74 5.78 20.89
N TYR A 12 4.86 5.49 19.58
CA TYR A 12 5.96 5.99 18.74
C TYR A 12 5.62 7.29 17.98
N GLY A 13 4.38 7.73 17.97
CA GLY A 13 3.96 8.91 17.24
C GLY A 13 2.63 9.47 17.74
N LYS A 14 2.15 10.51 17.06
CA LYS A 14 0.82 11.08 17.27
C LYS A 14 0.08 11.19 15.95
N VAL A 15 -1.17 10.79 15.96
CA VAL A 15 -2.09 10.91 14.84
C VAL A 15 -2.77 12.26 14.87
N ASN A 16 -2.93 12.89 13.71
CA ASN A 16 -3.79 14.05 13.54
C ASN A 16 -5.14 13.59 13.00
N ASP A 17 -6.18 13.64 13.83
CA ASP A 17 -7.53 13.16 13.50
C ASP A 17 -8.11 13.81 12.24
N PHE A 18 -7.82 15.09 12.02
CA PHE A 18 -8.31 15.79 10.85
C PHE A 18 -7.64 15.30 9.56
N ALA A 19 -6.33 15.07 9.59
CA ALA A 19 -5.60 14.46 8.48
C ALA A 19 -6.09 13.03 8.20
N VAL A 20 -6.36 12.23 9.24
CA VAL A 20 -6.97 10.90 9.12
C VAL A 20 -8.33 10.97 8.43
N MET A 21 -9.17 11.91 8.83
CA MET A 21 -10.49 12.09 8.24
C MET A 21 -10.39 12.43 6.74
N ILE A 22 -9.50 13.35 6.36
CA ILE A 22 -9.28 13.74 4.96
C ILE A 22 -8.75 12.55 4.15
N ALA A 23 -7.72 11.84 4.64
CA ALA A 23 -7.15 10.67 3.96
C ALA A 23 -8.21 9.56 3.76
N LYS A 24 -9.00 9.26 4.79
CA LYS A 24 -10.13 8.30 4.68
C LYS A 24 -11.17 8.75 3.65
N LYS A 25 -11.49 10.04 3.60
CA LYS A 25 -12.44 10.59 2.65
C LYS A 25 -11.92 10.48 1.21
N ALA A 26 -10.67 10.81 0.97
CA ALA A 26 -10.01 10.69 -0.33
C ALA A 26 -10.16 9.29 -0.91
N VAL A 27 -9.70 8.27 -0.18
CA VAL A 27 -9.80 6.87 -0.63
C VAL A 27 -11.25 6.43 -0.81
N ASN A 28 -12.14 6.77 0.13
CA ASN A 28 -13.54 6.35 0.04
C ASN A 28 -14.28 7.01 -1.12
N SER A 29 -13.97 8.26 -1.48
CA SER A 29 -14.53 8.92 -2.66
C SER A 29 -14.15 8.18 -3.92
N PHE A 30 -12.84 8.02 -4.15
CA PHE A 30 -12.30 7.32 -5.31
C PHE A 30 -12.88 5.90 -5.47
N VAL A 31 -12.80 5.08 -4.43
CA VAL A 31 -13.20 3.65 -4.51
C VAL A 31 -14.71 3.46 -4.67
N ARG A 32 -15.53 4.46 -4.36
CA ARG A 32 -17.00 4.41 -4.52
C ARG A 32 -17.48 4.99 -5.84
N THR A 33 -16.63 5.70 -6.57
CA THR A 33 -17.00 6.30 -7.84
C THR A 33 -17.15 5.20 -8.90
N PRO A 34 -18.33 5.08 -9.51
CA PRO A 34 -18.51 4.10 -10.59
C PRO A 34 -17.76 4.56 -11.84
N PHE A 35 -17.14 3.63 -12.53
CA PHE A 35 -16.48 3.85 -13.81
C PHE A 35 -16.56 2.61 -14.69
N THR A 36 -16.44 2.78 -15.99
CA THR A 36 -16.39 1.69 -16.98
C THR A 36 -14.99 1.49 -17.55
N SER A 37 -14.17 2.52 -17.50
CA SER A 37 -12.79 2.52 -17.96
C SER A 37 -11.94 3.43 -17.09
N ILE A 38 -10.65 3.08 -16.91
CA ILE A 38 -9.67 3.98 -16.28
C ILE A 38 -9.38 5.25 -17.10
N GLN A 39 -9.89 5.31 -18.33
CA GLN A 39 -9.80 6.49 -19.21
C GLN A 39 -11.04 7.39 -19.13
N ASP A 40 -12.06 7.00 -18.34
CA ASP A 40 -13.25 7.83 -18.14
C ASP A 40 -12.88 9.14 -17.45
N ASP A 41 -13.41 10.25 -17.95
CA ASP A 41 -13.19 11.59 -17.36
C ASP A 41 -13.58 11.63 -15.89
N LEU A 42 -14.68 10.95 -15.51
CA LEU A 42 -15.11 10.84 -14.13
C LEU A 42 -14.07 10.12 -13.27
N PHE A 43 -13.53 8.99 -13.75
CA PHE A 43 -12.48 8.26 -13.06
C PHE A 43 -11.24 9.13 -12.86
N LEU A 44 -10.77 9.78 -13.92
CA LEU A 44 -9.57 10.63 -13.89
C LEU A 44 -9.77 11.83 -12.95
N LYS A 45 -10.95 12.46 -13.00
CA LYS A 45 -11.28 13.56 -12.09
C LYS A 45 -11.24 13.12 -10.63
N GLU A 46 -11.93 12.04 -10.27
CA GLU A 46 -11.97 11.54 -8.91
C GLU A 46 -10.60 11.07 -8.41
N LEU A 47 -9.79 10.49 -9.30
CA LEU A 47 -8.41 10.15 -9.00
C LEU A 47 -7.59 11.39 -8.64
N LEU A 48 -7.65 12.44 -9.47
CA LEU A 48 -6.93 13.70 -9.23
C LEU A 48 -7.40 14.39 -7.93
N ASP A 49 -8.70 14.47 -7.72
CA ASP A 49 -9.27 15.06 -6.50
C ASP A 49 -8.82 14.27 -5.26
N SER A 50 -8.80 12.94 -5.33
CA SER A 50 -8.35 12.07 -4.23
C SER A 50 -6.86 12.20 -3.96
N LEU A 51 -6.04 12.34 -5.01
CA LEU A 51 -4.60 12.61 -4.88
C LEU A 51 -4.34 13.98 -4.24
N ALA A 52 -5.06 15.02 -4.66
CA ALA A 52 -4.97 16.35 -4.05
C ALA A 52 -5.36 16.34 -2.57
N MET A 53 -6.46 15.66 -2.21
CA MET A 53 -6.88 15.50 -0.81
C MET A 53 -5.84 14.72 0.01
N SER A 54 -5.21 13.69 -0.58
CA SER A 54 -4.14 12.94 0.07
C SER A 54 -2.91 13.82 0.34
N GLY A 55 -2.57 14.69 -0.61
CA GLY A 55 -1.51 15.70 -0.42
C GLY A 55 -1.83 16.69 0.71
N ILE A 56 -3.08 17.18 0.77
CA ILE A 56 -3.55 18.05 1.86
C ILE A 56 -3.46 17.33 3.22
N ALA A 57 -3.82 16.05 3.29
CA ALA A 57 -3.69 15.27 4.52
C ALA A 57 -2.23 15.17 4.99
N ASN A 58 -1.29 14.98 4.07
CA ASN A 58 0.14 14.95 4.36
C ASN A 58 0.65 16.31 4.87
N GLU A 59 0.20 17.41 4.25
CA GLU A 59 0.57 18.76 4.67
C GLU A 59 0.09 19.05 6.09
N ILE A 60 -1.16 18.71 6.40
CA ILE A 60 -1.75 18.88 7.75
C ILE A 60 -1.01 18.04 8.79
N ALA A 61 -0.61 16.81 8.42
CA ALA A 61 0.14 15.92 9.28
C ALA A 61 1.62 16.31 9.45
N GLY A 62 2.14 17.18 8.57
CA GLY A 62 3.56 17.52 8.49
C GLY A 62 4.45 16.33 8.09
N SER A 63 3.88 15.30 7.51
CA SER A 63 4.58 14.08 7.09
C SER A 63 3.75 13.27 6.08
N SER A 64 4.37 12.26 5.45
CA SER A 64 3.66 11.34 4.56
C SER A 64 2.93 10.20 5.31
N ALA A 65 2.87 10.22 6.62
CA ALA A 65 2.26 9.16 7.42
C ALA A 65 0.79 8.84 7.07
N PRO A 66 -0.06 9.82 6.70
CA PRO A 66 -1.42 9.53 6.27
C PRO A 66 -1.53 8.64 5.02
N THR A 67 -0.52 8.66 4.15
CA THR A 67 -0.57 8.03 2.82
C THR A 67 0.56 7.03 2.55
N SER A 68 1.54 6.92 3.44
CA SER A 68 2.73 6.07 3.27
C SER A 68 2.97 5.25 4.53
N GLY A 69 2.79 3.95 4.42
CA GLY A 69 2.98 2.98 5.50
C GLY A 69 3.89 1.83 5.09
N SER A 70 3.59 0.65 5.58
CA SER A 70 4.32 -0.60 5.31
C SER A 70 4.46 -0.89 3.82
N GLU A 71 3.43 -0.61 3.02
CA GLU A 71 3.43 -0.82 1.57
C GLU A 71 4.51 0.01 0.85
N HIS A 72 4.73 1.24 1.30
CA HIS A 72 5.80 2.07 0.76
C HIS A 72 7.18 1.64 1.24
N LEU A 73 7.30 1.13 2.47
CA LEU A 73 8.57 0.58 2.96
C LEU A 73 9.00 -0.63 2.14
N ILE A 74 8.07 -1.51 1.75
CA ILE A 74 8.34 -2.63 0.84
C ILE A 74 8.82 -2.12 -0.51
N SER A 75 8.13 -1.13 -1.11
CA SER A 75 8.52 -0.56 -2.40
C SER A 75 9.91 0.06 -2.34
N HIS A 76 10.22 0.86 -1.33
CA HIS A 76 11.55 1.45 -1.18
C HIS A 76 12.64 0.41 -0.88
N ALA A 77 12.29 -0.70 -0.22
CA ALA A 77 13.22 -1.82 -0.06
C ALA A 77 13.54 -2.47 -1.40
N LEU A 78 12.53 -2.69 -2.26
CA LEU A 78 12.72 -3.19 -3.63
C LEU A 78 13.59 -2.22 -4.45
N ASP A 79 13.30 -0.91 -4.39
CA ASP A 79 14.11 0.11 -5.09
C ASP A 79 15.58 0.07 -4.66
N LYS A 80 15.84 -0.20 -3.37
CA LYS A 80 17.19 -0.27 -2.82
C LYS A 80 17.94 -1.54 -3.20
N MET A 81 17.21 -2.66 -3.36
CA MET A 81 17.79 -3.98 -3.54
C MET A 81 18.00 -4.36 -5.00
N LEU A 82 17.09 -3.90 -5.88
CA LEU A 82 17.05 -4.34 -7.28
C LEU A 82 17.78 -3.34 -8.16
N GLU A 83 18.53 -3.85 -9.12
CA GLU A 83 19.16 -3.03 -10.16
C GLU A 83 18.11 -2.41 -11.10
N HIS A 84 17.04 -3.17 -11.38
CA HIS A 84 15.94 -2.75 -12.25
C HIS A 84 14.60 -2.95 -11.54
N PRO A 85 14.25 -2.09 -10.56
CA PRO A 85 12.97 -2.19 -9.89
C PRO A 85 11.82 -1.83 -10.83
N GLN A 86 10.63 -2.34 -10.54
CA GLN A 86 9.41 -1.95 -11.22
C GLN A 86 9.00 -0.53 -10.85
N LEU A 87 8.07 0.04 -11.62
CA LEU A 87 7.48 1.34 -11.28
C LEU A 87 6.94 1.34 -9.85
N HIS A 88 7.21 2.43 -9.14
CA HIS A 88 6.80 2.59 -7.73
C HIS A 88 5.32 2.23 -7.47
N GLY A 89 4.41 2.70 -8.34
CA GLY A 89 2.98 2.41 -8.20
C GLY A 89 2.64 0.92 -8.34
N ILE A 90 3.41 0.15 -9.11
CA ILE A 90 3.24 -1.30 -9.23
C ILE A 90 3.65 -1.99 -7.93
N GLN A 91 4.82 -1.65 -7.41
CA GLN A 91 5.33 -2.22 -6.17
C GLN A 91 4.42 -1.88 -4.99
N VAL A 92 4.03 -0.60 -4.86
CA VAL A 92 3.12 -0.13 -3.81
C VAL A 92 1.74 -0.77 -3.95
N GLY A 93 1.23 -0.96 -5.16
CA GLY A 93 -0.06 -1.62 -5.38
C GLY A 93 -0.07 -3.06 -4.84
N ILE A 94 0.91 -3.87 -5.22
CA ILE A 94 1.05 -5.25 -4.73
C ILE A 94 1.21 -5.27 -3.20
N ALA A 95 2.10 -4.43 -2.68
CA ALA A 95 2.34 -4.32 -1.25
C ALA A 95 1.12 -3.80 -0.48
N THR A 96 0.28 -2.94 -1.08
CA THR A 96 -0.99 -2.49 -0.49
C THR A 96 -1.95 -3.66 -0.30
N TYR A 97 -2.09 -4.51 -1.31
CA TYR A 97 -2.91 -5.71 -1.16
C TYR A 97 -2.36 -6.63 -0.07
N LEU A 98 -1.07 -6.99 -0.13
CA LEU A 98 -0.40 -7.83 0.87
C LEU A 98 -0.64 -7.29 2.29
N MET A 99 -0.33 -6.02 2.52
CA MET A 99 -0.46 -5.42 3.85
C MET A 99 -1.90 -5.26 4.29
N SER A 100 -2.86 -5.07 3.37
CA SER A 100 -4.28 -5.06 3.71
C SER A 100 -4.77 -6.43 4.23
N VAL A 101 -4.20 -7.53 3.73
CA VAL A 101 -4.47 -8.89 4.26
C VAL A 101 -3.78 -9.10 5.61
N VAL A 102 -2.52 -8.67 5.75
CA VAL A 102 -1.78 -8.75 7.03
C VAL A 102 -2.52 -8.01 8.14
N GLN A 103 -3.03 -6.82 7.83
CA GLN A 103 -3.76 -5.95 8.77
C GLN A 103 -5.23 -6.35 8.96
N ASP A 104 -5.70 -7.39 8.26
CA ASP A 104 -7.11 -7.79 8.15
C ASP A 104 -8.04 -6.60 7.87
N HIS A 105 -7.60 -5.70 6.96
CA HIS A 105 -8.30 -4.46 6.71
C HIS A 105 -8.68 -4.27 5.24
N ARG A 106 -9.98 -4.44 4.93
CA ARG A 106 -10.60 -4.12 3.65
C ARG A 106 -9.90 -4.70 2.40
N TYR A 107 -9.11 -5.76 2.55
CA TYR A 107 -8.37 -6.38 1.45
C TYR A 107 -9.27 -6.80 0.27
N ARG A 108 -10.50 -7.26 0.54
CA ARG A 108 -11.47 -7.59 -0.51
C ARG A 108 -11.84 -6.38 -1.37
N ARG A 109 -11.87 -5.19 -0.78
CA ARG A 109 -12.15 -3.95 -1.50
C ARG A 109 -10.96 -3.52 -2.35
N VAL A 110 -9.75 -3.71 -1.85
CA VAL A 110 -8.52 -3.51 -2.61
C VAL A 110 -8.49 -4.47 -3.80
N ASP A 111 -8.78 -5.75 -3.59
CA ASP A 111 -8.84 -6.75 -4.65
C ASP A 111 -9.87 -6.38 -5.72
N THR A 112 -11.08 -5.97 -5.31
CA THR A 112 -12.15 -5.56 -6.23
C THR A 112 -11.73 -4.38 -7.12
N ILE A 113 -11.16 -3.32 -6.56
CA ILE A 113 -10.75 -2.15 -7.34
C ILE A 113 -9.58 -2.49 -8.28
N PHE A 114 -8.65 -3.34 -7.85
CA PHE A 114 -7.55 -3.79 -8.68
C PHE A 114 -8.00 -4.70 -9.83
N MET A 115 -9.05 -5.50 -9.64
CA MET A 115 -9.70 -6.22 -10.74
C MET A 115 -10.37 -5.25 -11.73
N GLN A 116 -11.15 -4.30 -11.22
CA GLN A 116 -11.89 -3.34 -12.05
C GLN A 116 -10.98 -2.42 -12.87
N THR A 117 -9.81 -2.07 -12.34
CA THR A 117 -8.82 -1.23 -13.05
C THR A 117 -7.92 -2.00 -14.00
N GLY A 118 -8.00 -3.33 -14.03
CA GLY A 118 -7.09 -4.19 -14.80
C GLY A 118 -5.67 -4.29 -14.21
N PHE A 119 -5.48 -3.84 -12.96
CA PHE A 119 -4.18 -3.89 -12.30
C PHE A 119 -3.63 -5.31 -12.20
N TRP A 120 -4.46 -6.28 -11.82
CA TRP A 120 -4.02 -7.67 -11.69
C TRP A 120 -3.59 -8.28 -13.02
N ASP A 121 -4.30 -8.02 -14.10
CA ASP A 121 -3.92 -8.50 -15.44
C ASP A 121 -2.60 -7.90 -15.88
N TYR A 122 -2.40 -6.60 -15.59
CA TYR A 122 -1.16 -5.92 -15.89
C TYR A 122 0.03 -6.52 -15.13
N VAL A 123 -0.07 -6.68 -13.80
CA VAL A 123 1.05 -7.18 -12.99
C VAL A 123 1.36 -8.66 -13.24
N LYS A 124 0.34 -9.46 -13.58
CA LYS A 124 0.51 -10.87 -13.96
C LYS A 124 1.41 -11.05 -15.20
N ALA A 125 1.40 -10.08 -16.11
CA ALA A 125 2.25 -10.09 -17.30
C ALA A 125 3.71 -9.72 -17.00
N LEU A 126 4.01 -9.23 -15.79
CA LEU A 126 5.37 -8.87 -15.39
C LEU A 126 6.15 -10.07 -14.85
N ASP A 127 7.48 -9.95 -14.85
CA ASP A 127 8.37 -10.95 -14.26
C ASP A 127 8.73 -10.54 -12.82
N LEU A 128 7.78 -10.77 -11.91
CA LEU A 128 7.90 -10.42 -10.50
C LEU A 128 8.29 -11.65 -9.68
N ARG A 129 9.39 -11.54 -8.94
CA ARG A 129 9.92 -12.65 -8.14
C ARG A 129 9.42 -12.55 -6.70
N ARG A 130 8.85 -13.63 -6.21
CA ARG A 130 8.39 -13.76 -4.80
C ARG A 130 9.51 -13.50 -3.80
N GLU A 131 10.68 -14.07 -4.05
CA GLU A 131 11.86 -13.91 -3.20
C GLU A 131 12.28 -12.44 -3.00
N ASP A 132 12.07 -11.59 -4.00
CA ASP A 132 12.40 -10.17 -3.89
C ASP A 132 11.46 -9.47 -2.92
N PHE A 133 10.18 -9.82 -2.94
CA PHE A 133 9.20 -9.31 -1.97
C PHE A 133 9.47 -9.84 -0.55
N GLU A 134 9.87 -11.09 -0.38
CA GLU A 134 10.27 -11.63 0.93
C GLU A 134 11.44 -10.86 1.53
N LYS A 135 12.49 -10.66 0.74
CA LYS A 135 13.66 -9.86 1.16
C LYS A 135 13.28 -8.42 1.46
N ALA A 136 12.38 -7.83 0.65
CA ALA A 136 11.89 -6.48 0.85
C ALA A 136 11.09 -6.34 2.16
N VAL A 137 10.26 -7.32 2.51
CA VAL A 137 9.54 -7.38 3.79
C VAL A 137 10.51 -7.37 4.97
N ASP A 138 11.58 -8.17 4.91
CA ASP A 138 12.59 -8.21 5.97
C ASP A 138 13.42 -6.92 6.04
N LEU A 139 13.70 -6.27 4.92
CA LEU A 139 14.47 -5.03 4.84
C LEU A 139 13.64 -3.79 5.21
N ALA A 140 12.33 -3.84 5.03
CA ALA A 140 11.41 -2.70 5.16
C ALA A 140 11.58 -1.88 6.47
N PRO A 141 11.73 -2.49 7.67
CA PRO A 141 11.92 -1.71 8.90
C PRO A 141 13.14 -0.81 8.88
N SER A 142 14.21 -1.20 8.16
CA SER A 142 15.46 -0.43 8.09
C SER A 142 15.39 0.75 7.13
N ILE A 143 14.35 0.85 6.30
CA ILE A 143 14.20 1.91 5.29
C ILE A 143 13.90 3.26 5.94
N LYS A 144 13.00 3.27 6.93
CA LYS A 144 12.66 4.46 7.72
C LYS A 144 12.66 4.09 9.21
N PRO A 145 13.83 4.01 9.85
CA PRO A 145 13.94 3.50 11.23
C PRO A 145 13.30 4.41 12.29
N PHE A 146 12.90 5.63 11.90
CA PHE A 146 12.17 6.58 12.75
C PHE A 146 10.63 6.38 12.69
N ARG A 147 10.13 5.49 11.83
CA ARG A 147 8.72 5.10 11.75
C ARG A 147 8.51 3.81 12.53
N TYR A 148 7.30 3.59 12.98
CA TYR A 148 6.90 2.32 13.57
C TYR A 148 5.65 1.79 12.87
N THR A 149 5.82 0.79 12.01
CA THR A 149 4.75 0.18 11.21
C THR A 149 4.56 -1.28 11.59
N TYR A 150 3.51 -1.92 11.10
CA TYR A 150 3.31 -3.37 11.28
C TYR A 150 4.57 -4.18 10.95
N LEU A 151 5.34 -3.78 9.93
CA LEU A 151 6.56 -4.51 9.55
C LEU A 151 7.72 -4.39 10.55
N HIS A 152 7.63 -3.51 11.56
CA HIS A 152 8.63 -3.47 12.64
C HIS A 152 8.48 -4.65 13.61
N GLU A 153 7.33 -5.29 13.64
CA GLU A 153 7.09 -6.49 14.43
C GLU A 153 7.30 -7.77 13.62
N GLN A 154 8.03 -8.73 14.20
CA GLN A 154 8.38 -9.98 13.53
C GLN A 154 7.14 -10.78 13.10
N GLN A 155 6.12 -10.84 13.95
CA GLN A 155 4.90 -11.59 13.67
C GLN A 155 4.21 -11.15 12.36
N TYR A 156 4.20 -9.86 12.05
CA TYR A 156 3.59 -9.36 10.82
C TYR A 156 4.48 -9.56 9.59
N ARG A 157 5.81 -9.52 9.74
CA ARG A 157 6.73 -9.92 8.66
C ARG A 157 6.57 -11.40 8.33
N ASP A 158 6.50 -12.25 9.34
CA ASP A 158 6.29 -13.70 9.14
C ASP A 158 4.95 -13.96 8.47
N ARG A 159 3.89 -13.26 8.89
CA ARG A 159 2.58 -13.35 8.25
C ARG A 159 2.61 -12.85 6.80
N ALA A 160 3.28 -11.74 6.52
CA ALA A 160 3.43 -11.24 5.16
C ALA A 160 4.15 -12.26 4.27
N LYS A 161 5.25 -12.86 4.73
CA LYS A 161 5.99 -13.90 3.98
C LYS A 161 5.15 -15.16 3.78
N GLU A 162 4.41 -15.61 4.79
CA GLU A 162 3.47 -16.72 4.64
C GLU A 162 2.44 -16.46 3.53
N LEU A 163 1.86 -15.24 3.51
CA LEU A 163 0.87 -14.84 2.50
C LEU A 163 1.45 -14.80 1.08
N LEU A 164 2.72 -14.44 0.90
CA LEU A 164 3.38 -14.50 -0.40
C LEU A 164 3.36 -15.92 -1.00
N HIS A 165 3.27 -16.96 -0.17
CA HIS A 165 3.20 -18.36 -0.58
C HIS A 165 1.81 -18.97 -0.56
N THR A 166 0.86 -18.41 0.20
CA THR A 166 -0.44 -19.06 0.46
C THR A 166 -1.62 -18.31 -0.08
N ASP A 167 -1.51 -16.99 -0.29
CA ASP A 167 -2.60 -16.20 -0.84
C ASP A 167 -2.74 -16.45 -2.34
N ALA A 168 -3.95 -16.78 -2.78
CA ALA A 168 -4.22 -17.17 -4.17
C ALA A 168 -3.89 -16.05 -5.17
N ARG A 169 -4.17 -14.79 -4.82
CA ARG A 169 -3.89 -13.64 -5.68
C ARG A 169 -2.39 -13.41 -5.84
N LEU A 170 -1.64 -13.49 -4.74
CA LEU A 170 -0.18 -13.30 -4.76
C LEU A 170 0.52 -14.46 -5.48
N GLN A 171 0.03 -15.70 -5.33
CA GLN A 171 0.55 -16.85 -6.10
C GLN A 171 0.32 -16.70 -7.62
N GLU A 172 -0.76 -16.05 -8.03
CA GLU A 172 -1.08 -15.83 -9.44
C GLU A 172 -0.13 -14.83 -10.12
N ILE A 173 0.39 -13.85 -9.39
CA ILE A 173 1.19 -12.74 -9.93
C ILE A 173 2.69 -12.84 -9.64
N LEU A 174 3.10 -13.61 -8.62
CA LEU A 174 4.51 -13.76 -8.23
C LEU A 174 5.05 -15.15 -8.61
N LYS A 175 6.20 -15.13 -9.26
CA LYS A 175 6.92 -16.35 -9.66
C LYS A 175 7.90 -16.82 -8.59
#